data_505f7b6895a6523a0c2206263851a231
#
_entry.id   505f7b6895a6523a0c2206263851a231
#
_cell.length_a   1.000
_cell.length_b   1.000
_cell.length_c   1.000
_cell.angle_alpha   90.00
_cell.angle_beta   90.00
_cell.angle_gamma   90.00
#
_symmetry.space_group_name_H-M   'P 1'
#
loop_
_entity.id
_entity.type
_entity.pdbx_description
1 polymer ?
#
loop_
_entity_poly.entity_id
_entity_poly.type
_entity_poly.pdbx_seq_one_letter_code
_entity_poly.pdbx_strand_id
1 'polypeptide(L)'
;MTTITNGALTVACDSLGGELQSIRDASTGLEYLWQGDRTYWGRRALNLFPLVGRLYEKTYTLHGRPYEMPLHGFLPHARMELDALAPDRCRFVLRDSAETRRVYPYSFVFTLDYRLSGRALEVGFAVENRSDETLYCAMGGHPGFNLPLEEGLRFEDYEIRFPAPCSPQLVQFSPSVLDTGGRAPCPLLEGRRLPLRHSLFTQDAVVLAGAPRCAELSSPRGCHGVRVEYPQMPYVGFWHKPNTEAPFLCIEPWSALPGREGVVEELSRMADLTAVPAGARAANRWSIAVW
;
A
#
# COMPACT_ATOMS: atom_id res chain seq x y z
N MET A 1 -10.95 -14.21 -11.00
CA MET A 1 -11.38 -12.97 -10.32
C MET A 1 -12.43 -13.33 -9.29
N THR A 2 -12.29 -12.84 -8.05
CA THR A 2 -13.22 -13.06 -6.92
C THR A 2 -13.99 -11.78 -6.67
N THR A 3 -15.30 -11.87 -6.45
CA THR A 3 -16.16 -10.71 -6.18
C THR A 3 -16.89 -10.90 -4.86
N ILE A 4 -16.93 -9.85 -4.04
CA ILE A 4 -17.71 -9.76 -2.80
C ILE A 4 -18.62 -8.53 -2.86
N THR A 5 -19.78 -8.59 -2.20
CA THR A 5 -20.73 -7.48 -2.12
C THR A 5 -21.52 -7.53 -0.83
N ASN A 6 -21.94 -6.35 -0.33
CA ASN A 6 -22.81 -6.23 0.83
C ASN A 6 -24.07 -5.37 0.54
N GLY A 7 -24.35 -5.13 -0.76
CA GLY A 7 -25.44 -4.26 -1.20
C GLY A 7 -25.11 -2.77 -1.25
N ALA A 8 -24.10 -2.29 -0.51
CA ALA A 8 -23.59 -0.91 -0.62
C ALA A 8 -22.40 -0.81 -1.56
N LEU A 9 -21.50 -1.78 -1.50
CA LEU A 9 -20.31 -1.87 -2.34
C LEU A 9 -20.23 -3.23 -3.05
N THR A 10 -19.62 -3.21 -4.23
CA THR A 10 -19.13 -4.40 -4.94
C THR A 10 -17.62 -4.25 -5.11
N VAL A 11 -16.87 -5.24 -4.65
CA VAL A 11 -15.41 -5.27 -4.71
C VAL A 11 -14.95 -6.50 -5.46
N ALA A 12 -14.04 -6.32 -6.41
CA ALA A 12 -13.42 -7.41 -7.15
C ALA A 12 -11.92 -7.50 -6.83
N CYS A 13 -11.41 -8.73 -6.72
CA CYS A 13 -10.02 -9.04 -6.42
C CYS A 13 -9.47 -10.09 -7.39
N ASP A 14 -8.18 -10.00 -7.74
CA ASP A 14 -7.47 -11.04 -8.49
C ASP A 14 -6.68 -11.94 -7.50
N SER A 15 -6.50 -13.20 -7.85
CA SER A 15 -5.61 -14.10 -7.11
C SER A 15 -4.13 -13.73 -7.27
N LEU A 16 -3.74 -12.99 -8.30
CA LEU A 16 -2.39 -12.47 -8.46
C LEU A 16 -2.15 -11.33 -7.46
N GLY A 17 -1.35 -11.61 -6.41
CA GLY A 17 -1.09 -10.67 -5.32
C GLY A 17 -2.30 -10.36 -4.43
N GLY A 18 -3.45 -11.03 -4.65
CA GLY A 18 -4.71 -10.64 -4.02
C GLY A 18 -5.14 -9.22 -4.40
N GLU A 19 -4.65 -8.68 -5.52
CA GLU A 19 -4.81 -7.28 -5.91
C GLU A 19 -6.27 -6.89 -6.11
N LEU A 20 -6.70 -5.78 -5.49
CA LEU A 20 -8.01 -5.20 -5.76
C LEU A 20 -8.11 -4.73 -7.22
N GLN A 21 -9.21 -5.06 -7.86
CA GLN A 21 -9.47 -4.73 -9.26
C GLN A 21 -10.60 -3.72 -9.44
N SER A 22 -11.49 -3.61 -8.44
CA SER A 22 -12.63 -2.68 -8.46
C SER A 22 -13.12 -2.43 -7.03
N ILE A 23 -13.51 -1.20 -6.74
CA ILE A 23 -14.30 -0.79 -5.57
C ILE A 23 -15.42 0.08 -6.11
N ARG A 24 -16.61 -0.49 -6.27
CA ARG A 24 -17.74 0.16 -6.93
C ARG A 24 -18.90 0.38 -5.98
N ASP A 25 -19.49 1.56 -6.03
CA ASP A 25 -20.79 1.83 -5.42
C ASP A 25 -21.87 0.98 -6.10
N ALA A 26 -22.62 0.23 -5.31
CA ALA A 26 -23.63 -0.68 -5.85
C ALA A 26 -24.88 0.06 -6.40
N SER A 27 -25.14 1.28 -5.92
CA SER A 27 -26.32 2.07 -6.32
C SER A 27 -26.05 2.98 -7.51
N THR A 28 -24.90 3.64 -7.56
CA THR A 28 -24.55 4.62 -8.61
C THR A 28 -23.68 4.01 -9.71
N GLY A 29 -22.97 2.92 -9.42
CA GLY A 29 -21.98 2.34 -10.30
C GLY A 29 -20.65 3.08 -10.32
N LEU A 30 -20.46 4.12 -9.48
CA LEU A 30 -19.21 4.87 -9.40
C LEU A 30 -18.05 3.94 -9.03
N GLU A 31 -17.00 3.96 -9.85
CA GLU A 31 -15.76 3.22 -9.61
C GLU A 31 -14.74 4.13 -8.92
N TYR A 32 -14.38 3.78 -7.70
CA TYR A 32 -13.40 4.54 -6.91
C TYR A 32 -11.96 4.15 -7.22
N LEU A 33 -11.75 2.87 -7.59
CA LEU A 33 -10.40 2.37 -7.82
C LEU A 33 -9.92 2.69 -9.24
N TRP A 34 -8.64 3.07 -9.35
CA TRP A 34 -7.95 3.22 -10.63
C TRP A 34 -8.05 1.95 -11.48
N GLN A 35 -8.32 2.11 -12.78
CA GLN A 35 -8.63 0.97 -13.66
C GLN A 35 -7.45 0.49 -14.50
N GLY A 36 -6.23 0.93 -14.19
CA GLY A 36 -4.99 0.33 -14.71
C GLY A 36 -4.67 0.69 -16.16
N ASP A 37 -4.95 1.92 -16.58
CA ASP A 37 -4.49 2.39 -17.90
C ASP A 37 -2.94 2.36 -17.94
N ARG A 38 -2.42 1.55 -18.85
CA ARG A 38 -0.96 1.34 -19.02
C ARG A 38 -0.21 2.58 -19.47
N THR A 39 -0.89 3.59 -20.00
CA THR A 39 -0.29 4.89 -20.31
C THR A 39 0.33 5.51 -19.05
N TYR A 40 -0.32 5.30 -17.91
CA TYR A 40 0.10 5.81 -16.62
C TYR A 40 0.64 4.70 -15.71
N TRP A 41 -0.23 3.77 -15.29
CA TRP A 41 0.13 2.68 -14.40
C TRP A 41 -0.80 1.47 -14.61
N GLY A 42 -0.24 0.39 -15.08
CA GLY A 42 -0.99 -0.83 -15.46
C GLY A 42 -1.46 -1.70 -14.29
N ARG A 43 -1.20 -1.29 -13.04
CA ARG A 43 -1.70 -1.95 -11.81
C ARG A 43 -2.80 -1.09 -11.20
N ARG A 44 -3.41 -1.53 -10.10
CA ARG A 44 -4.55 -0.83 -9.47
C ARG A 44 -4.39 -0.65 -7.97
N ALA A 45 -4.01 -1.71 -7.24
CA ALA A 45 -3.93 -1.71 -5.77
C ALA A 45 -3.08 -2.87 -5.27
N LEU A 46 -1.77 -2.74 -5.40
CA LEU A 46 -0.83 -3.78 -4.96
C LEU A 46 -0.92 -4.00 -3.45
N ASN A 47 -0.81 -5.26 -3.03
CA ASN A 47 -0.46 -5.62 -1.67
C ASN A 47 1.04 -5.89 -1.60
N LEU A 48 1.71 -5.35 -0.60
CA LEU A 48 3.17 -5.32 -0.49
C LEU A 48 3.61 -6.29 0.62
N PHE A 49 4.48 -7.25 0.26
CA PHE A 49 5.10 -8.21 1.17
C PHE A 49 6.25 -8.95 0.47
N PRO A 50 7.37 -9.32 1.11
CA PRO A 50 7.72 -9.07 2.51
C PRO A 50 8.44 -7.73 2.74
N LEU A 51 8.67 -6.93 1.72
CA LEU A 51 9.32 -5.63 1.79
C LEU A 51 8.50 -4.56 1.05
N VAL A 52 8.74 -3.30 1.41
CA VAL A 52 8.13 -2.13 0.79
C VAL A 52 9.18 -1.39 -0.03
N GLY A 53 8.80 -0.92 -1.23
CA GLY A 53 9.67 -0.12 -2.07
C GLY A 53 10.83 -0.91 -2.68
N ARG A 54 11.92 -0.21 -2.90
CA ARG A 54 13.15 -0.71 -3.53
C ARG A 54 14.20 -1.05 -2.49
N LEU A 55 15.12 -1.93 -2.85
CA LEU A 55 16.37 -2.13 -2.15
C LEU A 55 17.52 -1.57 -2.99
N TYR A 56 18.58 -1.11 -2.33
CA TYR A 56 19.83 -0.77 -3.01
C TYR A 56 20.38 -2.02 -3.72
N GLU A 57 20.74 -1.87 -5.01
CA GLU A 57 21.12 -2.99 -5.90
C GLU A 57 20.10 -4.14 -5.94
N LYS A 58 18.83 -3.90 -5.58
CA LYS A 58 17.76 -4.90 -5.43
C LYS A 58 18.11 -6.02 -4.45
N THR A 59 19.08 -5.82 -3.56
CA THR A 59 19.70 -6.86 -2.76
C THR A 59 19.59 -6.54 -1.27
N TYR A 60 19.41 -7.57 -0.47
CA TYR A 60 19.62 -7.58 0.97
C TYR A 60 20.47 -8.77 1.35
N THR A 61 21.04 -8.79 2.55
CA THR A 61 21.70 -9.98 3.11
C THR A 61 20.86 -10.57 4.24
N LEU A 62 20.99 -11.88 4.42
CA LEU A 62 20.51 -12.59 5.60
C LEU A 62 21.58 -13.61 6.01
N HIS A 63 22.06 -13.48 7.26
CA HIS A 63 23.21 -14.25 7.76
C HIS A 63 24.44 -14.13 6.84
N GLY A 64 24.65 -12.92 6.28
CA GLY A 64 25.75 -12.63 5.37
C GLY A 64 25.59 -13.20 3.95
N ARG A 65 24.49 -13.86 3.63
CA ARG A 65 24.21 -14.36 2.27
C ARG A 65 23.33 -13.35 1.51
N PRO A 66 23.68 -12.99 0.26
CA PRO A 66 22.88 -12.07 -0.55
C PRO A 66 21.63 -12.75 -1.11
N TYR A 67 20.54 -11.96 -1.19
CA TYR A 67 19.27 -12.32 -1.82
C TYR A 67 18.74 -11.15 -2.62
N GLU A 68 18.23 -11.43 -3.81
CA GLU A 68 17.56 -10.40 -4.62
C GLU A 68 16.07 -10.32 -4.25
N MET A 69 15.53 -9.09 -4.20
CA MET A 69 14.12 -8.88 -3.95
C MET A 69 13.56 -7.89 -4.98
N PRO A 70 12.45 -8.21 -5.65
CA PRO A 70 11.80 -7.28 -6.56
C PRO A 70 11.18 -6.09 -5.81
N LEU A 71 10.88 -5.04 -6.55
CA LEU A 71 10.15 -3.87 -6.07
C LEU A 71 8.87 -4.30 -5.34
N HIS A 72 8.68 -3.81 -4.10
CA HIS A 72 7.54 -4.13 -3.23
C HIS A 72 7.44 -5.60 -2.79
N GLY A 73 8.54 -6.35 -2.86
CA GLY A 73 8.54 -7.78 -2.55
C GLY A 73 7.96 -8.63 -3.66
N PHE A 74 7.75 -9.91 -3.38
CA PHE A 74 7.26 -10.86 -4.38
C PHE A 74 5.72 -11.01 -4.41
N LEU A 75 5.01 -10.56 -3.36
CA LEU A 75 3.55 -10.74 -3.28
C LEU A 75 2.80 -10.19 -4.50
N PRO A 76 3.14 -9.00 -5.07
CA PRO A 76 2.48 -8.48 -6.27
C PRO A 76 2.53 -9.42 -7.48
N HIS A 77 3.44 -10.38 -7.49
CA HIS A 77 3.69 -11.31 -8.58
C HIS A 77 3.33 -12.76 -8.25
N ALA A 78 2.95 -13.03 -7.01
CA ALA A 78 2.60 -14.37 -6.54
C ALA A 78 1.11 -14.67 -6.72
N ARG A 79 0.77 -15.87 -7.19
CA ARG A 79 -0.63 -16.32 -7.16
C ARG A 79 -0.96 -16.85 -5.78
N MET A 80 -2.01 -16.30 -5.21
CA MET A 80 -2.57 -16.71 -3.93
C MET A 80 -3.72 -17.70 -4.13
N GLU A 81 -3.90 -18.59 -3.18
CA GLU A 81 -5.04 -19.49 -3.10
C GLU A 81 -6.23 -18.76 -2.46
N LEU A 82 -7.42 -18.92 -3.02
CA LEU A 82 -8.66 -18.49 -2.38
C LEU A 82 -9.04 -19.51 -1.32
N ASP A 83 -8.86 -19.15 -0.04
CA ASP A 83 -9.07 -20.03 1.11
C ASP A 83 -10.51 -19.97 1.66
N ALA A 84 -11.13 -18.78 1.63
CA ALA A 84 -12.51 -18.59 2.07
C ALA A 84 -13.24 -17.54 1.24
N LEU A 85 -14.52 -17.77 1.01
CA LEU A 85 -15.41 -16.85 0.29
C LEU A 85 -16.79 -16.86 0.96
N ALA A 86 -17.28 -15.64 1.23
CA ALA A 86 -18.67 -15.37 1.64
C ALA A 86 -19.16 -14.13 0.87
N PRO A 87 -20.45 -13.77 0.90
CA PRO A 87 -20.96 -12.65 0.15
C PRO A 87 -20.21 -11.34 0.37
N ASP A 88 -19.81 -11.05 1.61
CA ASP A 88 -19.20 -9.81 2.07
C ASP A 88 -17.70 -9.91 2.40
N ARG A 89 -17.09 -11.06 2.20
CA ARG A 89 -15.67 -11.29 2.56
C ARG A 89 -15.02 -12.38 1.73
N CYS A 90 -13.71 -12.23 1.52
CA CYS A 90 -12.89 -13.30 0.98
C CYS A 90 -11.52 -13.30 1.66
N ARG A 91 -10.87 -14.48 1.64
CA ARG A 91 -9.53 -14.69 2.15
C ARG A 91 -8.67 -15.34 1.08
N PHE A 92 -7.48 -14.77 0.91
CA PHE A 92 -6.42 -15.36 0.11
C PHE A 92 -5.26 -15.79 1.00
N VAL A 93 -4.62 -16.89 0.63
CA VAL A 93 -3.46 -17.44 1.33
C VAL A 93 -2.31 -17.63 0.36
N LEU A 94 -1.11 -17.24 0.77
CA LEU A 94 0.15 -17.57 0.13
C LEU A 94 1.02 -18.36 1.10
N ARG A 95 1.40 -19.56 0.72
CA ARG A 95 2.37 -20.38 1.45
C ARG A 95 3.74 -20.21 0.79
N ASP A 96 4.79 -20.37 1.58
CA ASP A 96 6.13 -20.44 1.01
C ASP A 96 6.26 -21.58 0.00
N SER A 97 7.11 -21.37 -0.97
CA SER A 97 7.42 -22.33 -2.03
C SER A 97 8.92 -22.38 -2.30
N ALA A 98 9.36 -23.29 -3.14
CA ALA A 98 10.76 -23.33 -3.57
C ALA A 98 11.18 -22.01 -4.25
N GLU A 99 10.28 -21.35 -4.98
CA GLU A 99 10.53 -20.05 -5.63
C GLU A 99 10.67 -18.94 -4.60
N THR A 100 9.73 -18.81 -3.66
CA THR A 100 9.79 -17.76 -2.63
C THR A 100 11.00 -17.93 -1.74
N ARG A 101 11.39 -19.17 -1.40
CA ARG A 101 12.56 -19.44 -0.54
C ARG A 101 13.90 -19.13 -1.20
N ARG A 102 13.97 -19.02 -2.53
CA ARG A 102 15.18 -18.54 -3.20
C ARG A 102 15.47 -17.07 -2.95
N VAL A 103 14.44 -16.27 -2.79
CA VAL A 103 14.53 -14.81 -2.61
C VAL A 103 14.22 -14.37 -1.19
N TYR A 104 13.59 -15.23 -0.38
CA TYR A 104 13.20 -14.99 1.00
C TYR A 104 13.15 -16.33 1.76
N PRO A 105 14.27 -16.74 2.40
CA PRO A 105 14.52 -18.11 2.83
C PRO A 105 13.80 -18.48 4.13
N TYR A 106 12.53 -18.12 4.26
CA TYR A 106 11.67 -18.47 5.39
C TYR A 106 10.52 -19.39 4.96
N SER A 107 10.10 -20.24 5.89
CA SER A 107 8.81 -20.92 5.80
C SER A 107 7.75 -20.06 6.46
N PHE A 108 6.67 -19.77 5.72
CA PHE A 108 5.63 -18.87 6.19
C PHE A 108 4.25 -19.21 5.62
N VAL A 109 3.22 -18.69 6.26
CA VAL A 109 1.87 -18.56 5.69
C VAL A 109 1.49 -17.10 5.75
N PHE A 110 1.29 -16.47 4.60
CA PHE A 110 0.75 -15.12 4.50
C PHE A 110 -0.74 -15.19 4.17
N THR A 111 -1.53 -14.43 4.91
CA THR A 111 -2.99 -14.37 4.75
C THR A 111 -3.40 -12.92 4.44
N LEU A 112 -4.28 -12.77 3.45
CA LEU A 112 -4.91 -11.52 3.07
C LEU A 112 -6.43 -11.68 3.20
N ASP A 113 -7.03 -10.90 4.10
CA ASP A 113 -8.47 -10.85 4.31
C ASP A 113 -9.06 -9.56 3.73
N TYR A 114 -10.14 -9.68 2.98
CA TYR A 114 -11.00 -8.58 2.57
C TYR A 114 -12.39 -8.77 3.17
N ARG A 115 -12.93 -7.73 3.79
CA ARG A 115 -14.26 -7.73 4.38
C ARG A 115 -14.97 -6.41 4.15
N LEU A 116 -16.22 -6.46 3.69
CA LEU A 116 -17.07 -5.28 3.54
C LEU A 116 -17.87 -5.02 4.82
N SER A 117 -17.89 -3.76 5.25
CA SER A 117 -18.65 -3.26 6.40
C SER A 117 -19.26 -1.91 6.04
N GLY A 118 -20.56 -1.85 5.77
CA GLY A 118 -21.19 -0.65 5.24
C GLY A 118 -20.52 -0.19 3.94
N ARG A 119 -20.05 1.05 3.91
CA ARG A 119 -19.31 1.62 2.77
C ARG A 119 -17.78 1.56 2.96
N ALA A 120 -17.30 0.60 3.72
CA ALA A 120 -15.88 0.39 3.95
C ALA A 120 -15.45 -1.03 3.56
N LEU A 121 -14.23 -1.13 3.01
CA LEU A 121 -13.48 -2.36 2.79
C LEU A 121 -12.37 -2.42 3.85
N GLU A 122 -12.46 -3.39 4.74
CA GLU A 122 -11.40 -3.74 5.68
C GLU A 122 -10.40 -4.67 4.99
N VAL A 123 -9.11 -4.38 5.16
CA VAL A 123 -7.99 -5.18 4.64
C VAL A 123 -7.14 -5.67 5.80
N GLY A 124 -7.03 -6.97 5.94
CA GLY A 124 -6.23 -7.63 6.97
C GLY A 124 -5.07 -8.39 6.37
N PHE A 125 -3.87 -8.12 6.86
CA PHE A 125 -2.67 -8.91 6.58
C PHE A 125 -2.29 -9.73 7.80
N ALA A 126 -1.84 -10.95 7.59
CA ALA A 126 -1.19 -11.71 8.63
C ALA A 126 -0.07 -12.57 8.06
N VAL A 127 1.02 -12.69 8.77
CA VAL A 127 2.10 -13.64 8.48
C VAL A 127 2.30 -14.53 9.68
N GLU A 128 2.28 -15.84 9.45
CA GLU A 128 2.65 -16.85 10.40
C GLU A 128 4.05 -17.37 10.04
N ASN A 129 4.98 -17.26 10.98
CA ASN A 129 6.33 -17.77 10.82
C ASN A 129 6.35 -19.28 11.09
N ARG A 130 6.67 -20.06 10.07
CA ARG A 130 6.81 -21.52 10.12
C ARG A 130 8.27 -21.97 10.13
N SER A 131 9.21 -21.00 10.17
CA SER A 131 10.65 -21.27 10.33
C SER A 131 10.98 -21.50 11.78
N ASP A 132 12.16 -22.00 12.04
CA ASP A 132 12.77 -22.18 13.37
C ASP A 132 13.54 -20.95 13.86
N GLU A 133 13.64 -19.91 13.04
CA GLU A 133 14.27 -18.62 13.34
C GLU A 133 13.28 -17.44 13.22
N THR A 134 13.69 -16.26 13.65
CA THR A 134 12.87 -15.03 13.52
C THR A 134 12.77 -14.60 12.06
N LEU A 135 11.54 -14.43 11.58
CA LEU A 135 11.21 -13.88 10.26
C LEU A 135 11.07 -12.36 10.37
N TYR A 136 11.62 -11.61 9.40
CA TYR A 136 11.56 -10.16 9.34
C TYR A 136 10.79 -9.73 8.09
N CYS A 137 9.73 -8.93 8.25
CA CYS A 137 8.92 -8.48 7.12
C CYS A 137 8.35 -7.09 7.28
N ALA A 138 7.96 -6.52 6.15
CA ALA A 138 7.09 -5.36 6.04
C ALA A 138 5.82 -5.72 5.29
N MET A 139 4.74 -4.95 5.52
CA MET A 139 3.46 -5.06 4.85
C MET A 139 2.97 -3.68 4.46
N GLY A 140 2.27 -3.58 3.34
CA GLY A 140 1.69 -2.31 2.89
C GLY A 140 0.63 -2.50 1.83
N GLY A 141 -0.13 -1.42 1.60
CA GLY A 141 -1.07 -1.31 0.50
C GLY A 141 -0.66 -0.21 -0.47
N HIS A 142 -1.06 -0.35 -1.73
CA HIS A 142 -0.75 0.63 -2.78
C HIS A 142 -2.00 0.88 -3.67
N PRO A 143 -3.18 1.18 -3.07
CA PRO A 143 -4.38 1.44 -3.85
C PRO A 143 -4.31 2.78 -4.55
N GLY A 144 -4.59 2.78 -5.86
CA GLY A 144 -4.81 3.98 -6.66
C GLY A 144 -6.30 4.29 -6.74
N PHE A 145 -6.68 5.55 -6.60
CA PHE A 145 -8.06 6.03 -6.67
C PHE A 145 -8.22 6.96 -7.86
N ASN A 146 -9.32 6.78 -8.60
CA ASN A 146 -9.65 7.64 -9.73
C ASN A 146 -9.76 9.11 -9.32
N LEU A 147 -9.26 9.99 -10.14
CA LEU A 147 -9.46 11.44 -10.04
C LEU A 147 -9.65 12.05 -11.43
N PRO A 148 -10.69 12.85 -11.65
CA PRO A 148 -11.73 13.19 -10.67
C PRO A 148 -12.70 12.04 -10.39
N LEU A 149 -13.36 12.06 -9.21
CA LEU A 149 -14.47 11.16 -8.87
C LEU A 149 -15.83 11.66 -9.39
N GLU A 150 -15.87 12.90 -9.86
CA GLU A 150 -17.09 13.56 -10.28
C GLU A 150 -16.87 14.36 -11.56
N GLU A 151 -17.87 14.37 -12.42
CA GLU A 151 -17.87 15.18 -13.65
C GLU A 151 -17.75 16.67 -13.31
N GLY A 152 -16.98 17.42 -14.12
CA GLY A 152 -16.76 18.86 -13.96
C GLY A 152 -15.71 19.24 -12.90
N LEU A 153 -15.12 18.26 -12.19
CA LEU A 153 -13.96 18.46 -11.34
C LEU A 153 -12.68 18.05 -12.05
N ARG A 154 -11.55 18.57 -11.57
CA ARG A 154 -10.20 18.23 -12.04
C ARG A 154 -9.35 17.71 -10.88
N PHE A 155 -8.20 17.14 -11.16
CA PHE A 155 -7.26 16.64 -10.17
C PHE A 155 -6.92 17.68 -9.09
N GLU A 156 -6.70 18.94 -9.48
CA GLU A 156 -6.35 20.04 -8.58
C GLU A 156 -7.53 20.57 -7.74
N ASP A 157 -8.76 20.14 -8.02
CA ASP A 157 -9.90 20.45 -7.18
C ASP A 157 -9.97 19.54 -5.93
N TYR A 158 -9.08 18.53 -5.85
CA TYR A 158 -9.00 17.58 -4.73
C TYR A 158 -7.85 17.91 -3.78
N GLU A 159 -7.98 17.40 -2.57
CA GLU A 159 -6.96 17.50 -1.52
C GLU A 159 -6.90 16.21 -0.71
N ILE A 160 -5.75 15.94 -0.11
CA ILE A 160 -5.66 15.03 1.03
C ILE A 160 -5.93 15.83 2.29
N ARG A 161 -6.81 15.33 3.14
CA ARG A 161 -7.15 15.91 4.43
C ARG A 161 -6.85 14.94 5.55
N PHE A 162 -6.15 15.42 6.57
CA PHE A 162 -5.94 14.69 7.83
C PHE A 162 -7.03 15.06 8.86
N PRO A 163 -7.31 14.19 9.86
CA PRO A 163 -8.36 14.42 10.85
C PRO A 163 -8.14 15.70 11.68
N ALA A 164 -6.87 16.06 11.93
CA ALA A 164 -6.46 17.24 12.69
C ALA A 164 -5.24 17.91 12.04
N PRO A 165 -4.95 19.17 12.37
CA PRO A 165 -3.68 19.80 12.03
C PRO A 165 -2.51 18.94 12.53
N CYS A 166 -1.50 18.78 11.68
CA CYS A 166 -0.35 17.94 11.96
C CYS A 166 0.92 18.50 11.32
N SER A 167 2.08 18.05 11.81
CA SER A 167 3.38 18.44 11.33
C SER A 167 4.23 17.19 11.04
N PRO A 168 3.85 16.37 10.06
CA PRO A 168 4.59 15.18 9.70
C PRO A 168 5.94 15.55 9.09
N GLN A 169 6.84 14.58 9.09
CA GLN A 169 8.12 14.70 8.40
C GLN A 169 8.01 14.12 7.00
N LEU A 170 8.51 14.85 6.02
CA LEU A 170 8.73 14.37 4.67
C LEU A 170 9.94 13.45 4.67
N VAL A 171 9.77 12.22 4.21
CA VAL A 171 10.86 11.27 3.99
C VAL A 171 11.63 11.71 2.75
N GLN A 172 12.96 11.82 2.86
CA GLN A 172 13.80 12.23 1.74
C GLN A 172 14.35 11.00 1.01
N PHE A 173 14.03 10.91 -0.26
CA PHE A 173 14.51 9.86 -1.14
C PHE A 173 15.63 10.34 -2.05
N SER A 174 16.49 9.40 -2.44
CA SER A 174 17.44 9.58 -3.53
C SER A 174 16.72 9.63 -4.89
N PRO A 175 17.41 10.01 -5.98
CA PRO A 175 16.85 9.87 -7.34
C PRO A 175 16.47 8.43 -7.70
N SER A 176 17.04 7.42 -7.02
CA SER A 176 16.71 6.00 -7.17
C SER A 176 15.50 5.56 -6.33
N VAL A 177 14.86 6.49 -5.61
CA VAL A 177 13.73 6.23 -4.70
C VAL A 177 14.11 5.28 -3.56
N LEU A 178 15.32 5.48 -3.01
CA LEU A 178 15.83 4.80 -1.82
C LEU A 178 15.88 5.79 -0.64
N ASP A 179 15.68 5.30 0.59
CA ASP A 179 15.71 6.16 1.78
C ASP A 179 17.13 6.72 2.03
N THR A 180 17.27 8.03 2.02
CA THR A 180 18.53 8.69 2.36
C THR A 180 18.78 8.76 3.87
N GLY A 181 17.81 8.40 4.70
CA GLY A 181 17.79 8.64 6.14
C GLY A 181 17.39 10.08 6.49
N GLY A 182 17.31 10.98 5.52
CA GLY A 182 16.91 12.38 5.72
C GLY A 182 15.43 12.51 6.04
N ARG A 183 15.10 13.41 6.94
CA ARG A 183 13.74 13.80 7.31
C ARG A 183 13.67 15.31 7.39
N ALA A 184 12.64 15.91 6.83
CA ALA A 184 12.44 17.36 6.86
C ALA A 184 10.99 17.69 7.25
N PRO A 185 10.72 18.86 7.83
CA PRO A 185 9.34 19.33 7.96
C PRO A 185 8.64 19.29 6.60
N CYS A 186 7.38 18.85 6.56
CA CYS A 186 6.65 18.81 5.31
C CYS A 186 6.08 20.20 4.96
N PRO A 187 6.61 20.90 3.96
CA PRO A 187 6.16 22.24 3.58
C PRO A 187 4.90 22.21 2.73
N LEU A 188 4.43 21.03 2.35
CA LEU A 188 3.31 20.83 1.43
C LEU A 188 1.95 20.94 2.10
N LEU A 189 1.92 20.88 3.46
CA LEU A 189 0.70 20.91 4.24
C LEU A 189 0.27 22.35 4.59
N GLU A 190 -1.00 22.62 4.37
CA GLU A 190 -1.70 23.81 4.84
C GLU A 190 -2.57 23.43 6.05
N GLY A 191 -1.95 23.42 7.26
CA GLY A 191 -2.58 22.94 8.48
C GLY A 191 -2.83 21.43 8.48
N ARG A 192 -4.02 21.00 8.06
CA ARG A 192 -4.36 19.57 7.90
C ARG A 192 -4.61 19.14 6.45
N ARG A 193 -4.32 20.01 5.49
CA ARG A 193 -4.67 19.82 4.08
C ARG A 193 -3.40 19.74 3.23
N LEU A 194 -3.39 18.84 2.29
CA LEU A 194 -2.41 18.76 1.20
C LEU A 194 -3.17 18.96 -0.12
N PRO A 195 -3.24 20.19 -0.64
CA PRO A 195 -3.85 20.45 -1.94
C PRO A 195 -3.12 19.68 -3.05
N LEU A 196 -3.87 19.01 -3.92
CA LEU A 196 -3.27 18.21 -4.98
C LEU A 196 -2.81 19.07 -6.15
N ARG A 197 -1.66 18.72 -6.69
CA ARG A 197 -1.10 19.23 -7.93
C ARG A 197 -0.21 18.16 -8.53
N HIS A 198 -0.26 17.95 -9.83
CA HIS A 198 0.60 16.97 -10.51
C HIS A 198 2.10 17.21 -10.24
N SER A 199 2.50 18.47 -10.05
CA SER A 199 3.89 18.84 -9.73
C SER A 199 4.42 18.31 -8.40
N LEU A 200 3.54 17.84 -7.49
CA LEU A 200 3.97 17.19 -6.24
C LEU A 200 4.76 15.90 -6.50
N PHE A 201 4.47 15.23 -7.61
CA PHE A 201 4.97 13.88 -7.93
C PHE A 201 6.08 13.88 -8.99
N THR A 202 6.70 15.02 -9.28
CA THR A 202 7.78 15.11 -10.29
C THR A 202 9.01 14.28 -9.94
N GLN A 203 9.27 14.06 -8.65
CA GLN A 203 10.41 13.28 -8.16
C GLN A 203 10.02 11.87 -7.68
N ASP A 204 8.78 11.46 -7.79
CA ASP A 204 8.16 10.23 -7.30
C ASP A 204 7.20 10.48 -6.12
N ALA A 205 7.05 9.51 -5.20
CA ALA A 205 6.10 9.57 -4.10
C ALA A 205 6.42 10.67 -3.08
N VAL A 206 5.38 11.32 -2.57
CA VAL A 206 5.43 12.13 -1.35
C VAL A 206 5.15 11.19 -0.17
N VAL A 207 6.15 10.87 0.64
CA VAL A 207 6.02 9.95 1.77
C VAL A 207 6.16 10.69 3.08
N LEU A 208 5.18 10.51 3.97
CA LEU A 208 5.10 11.17 5.25
C LEU A 208 5.32 10.18 6.40
N ALA A 209 6.18 10.57 7.35
CA ALA A 209 6.36 9.92 8.65
C ALA A 209 5.70 10.75 9.75
N GLY A 210 5.04 10.10 10.70
CA GLY A 210 4.39 10.79 11.83
C GLY A 210 3.09 11.52 11.46
N ALA A 211 2.52 11.26 10.27
CA ALA A 211 1.18 11.74 9.92
C ALA A 211 0.10 11.00 10.75
N PRO A 212 -1.09 11.61 10.96
CA PRO A 212 -2.23 10.89 11.50
C PRO A 212 -2.52 9.62 10.69
N ARG A 213 -2.95 8.56 11.36
CA ARG A 213 -3.18 7.23 10.75
C ARG A 213 -4.48 7.14 9.93
N CYS A 214 -4.83 8.24 9.30
CA CYS A 214 -6.01 8.40 8.47
C CYS A 214 -5.76 9.52 7.45
N ALA A 215 -6.05 9.28 6.17
CA ALA A 215 -5.99 10.26 5.10
C ALA A 215 -7.29 10.21 4.30
N GLU A 216 -7.90 11.36 4.06
CA GLU A 216 -9.10 11.52 3.24
C GLU A 216 -8.74 12.20 1.92
N LEU A 217 -9.18 11.61 0.82
CA LEU A 217 -9.12 12.20 -0.52
C LEU A 217 -10.52 12.68 -0.91
N SER A 218 -10.68 13.98 -1.05
CA SER A 218 -11.97 14.57 -1.40
C SER A 218 -11.80 15.95 -2.03
N SER A 219 -12.86 16.45 -2.65
CA SER A 219 -12.95 17.84 -3.12
C SER A 219 -13.93 18.62 -2.25
N PRO A 220 -13.62 19.88 -1.83
CA PRO A 220 -14.60 20.74 -1.18
C PRO A 220 -15.76 21.14 -2.10
N ARG A 221 -15.65 20.87 -3.41
CA ARG A 221 -16.67 21.14 -4.43
C ARG A 221 -17.48 19.90 -4.80
N GLY A 222 -17.09 18.70 -4.31
CA GLY A 222 -17.71 17.42 -4.62
C GLY A 222 -18.41 16.79 -3.42
N CYS A 223 -19.11 15.69 -3.68
CA CYS A 223 -19.82 14.90 -2.68
C CYS A 223 -19.25 13.49 -2.50
N HIS A 224 -18.29 13.10 -3.34
CA HIS A 224 -17.63 11.81 -3.25
C HIS A 224 -16.21 11.93 -2.71
N GLY A 225 -15.76 10.88 -2.04
CA GLY A 225 -14.41 10.83 -1.48
C GLY A 225 -14.01 9.43 -1.04
N VAL A 226 -12.75 9.35 -0.64
CA VAL A 226 -12.12 8.11 -0.15
C VAL A 226 -11.40 8.43 1.16
N ARG A 227 -11.56 7.58 2.15
CA ARG A 227 -10.79 7.60 3.40
C ARG A 227 -9.98 6.32 3.53
N VAL A 228 -8.69 6.45 3.75
CA VAL A 228 -7.80 5.33 4.07
C VAL A 228 -7.36 5.45 5.52
N GLU A 229 -7.68 4.44 6.34
CA GLU A 229 -7.26 4.34 7.74
C GLU A 229 -6.22 3.22 7.89
N TYR A 230 -5.12 3.51 8.59
CA TYR A 230 -3.96 2.61 8.71
C TYR A 230 -3.33 2.67 10.12
N PRO A 231 -4.08 2.27 11.16
CA PRO A 231 -3.71 2.52 12.57
C PRO A 231 -2.35 1.95 12.98
N GLN A 232 -1.88 0.92 12.30
CA GLN A 232 -0.66 0.19 12.65
C GLN A 232 0.53 0.49 11.72
N MET A 233 0.34 1.34 10.69
CA MET A 233 1.40 1.63 9.73
C MET A 233 1.97 3.04 9.94
N PRO A 234 3.30 3.19 10.16
CA PRO A 234 3.92 4.46 10.52
C PRO A 234 4.06 5.44 9.36
N TYR A 235 3.93 4.97 8.13
CA TYR A 235 4.16 5.77 6.94
C TYR A 235 2.94 5.78 6.03
N VAL A 236 2.77 6.89 5.30
CA VAL A 236 1.82 7.00 4.19
C VAL A 236 2.50 7.66 2.99
N GLY A 237 2.41 6.99 1.85
CA GLY A 237 2.84 7.51 0.56
C GLY A 237 1.65 8.06 -0.23
N PHE A 238 1.88 9.12 -0.99
CA PHE A 238 0.99 9.64 -2.02
C PHE A 238 1.74 9.61 -3.34
N TRP A 239 1.13 9.03 -4.36
CA TRP A 239 1.82 8.82 -5.62
C TRP A 239 0.88 8.79 -6.83
N HIS A 240 1.32 9.33 -7.92
CA HIS A 240 0.93 8.97 -9.27
C HIS A 240 2.18 8.95 -10.16
N LYS A 241 2.06 8.45 -11.40
CA LYS A 241 3.19 8.37 -12.32
C LYS A 241 3.87 9.74 -12.49
N PRO A 242 5.17 9.87 -12.16
CA PRO A 242 5.91 11.12 -12.27
C PRO A 242 5.86 11.75 -13.66
N ASN A 243 5.89 13.08 -13.69
CA ASN A 243 5.93 13.88 -14.92
C ASN A 243 4.77 13.58 -15.90
N THR A 244 3.59 13.26 -15.38
CA THR A 244 2.37 13.05 -16.14
C THR A 244 1.19 13.74 -15.49
N GLU A 245 0.09 13.90 -16.23
CA GLU A 245 -1.21 14.30 -15.69
C GLU A 245 -2.08 13.04 -15.44
N ALA A 246 -1.57 12.11 -14.65
CA ALA A 246 -2.26 10.86 -14.38
C ALA A 246 -3.58 11.11 -13.62
N PRO A 247 -4.72 10.58 -14.10
CA PRO A 247 -6.04 10.83 -13.51
C PRO A 247 -6.32 9.89 -12.33
N PHE A 248 -5.36 9.76 -11.42
CA PHE A 248 -5.49 8.98 -10.20
C PHE A 248 -4.48 9.45 -9.14
N LEU A 249 -4.74 9.05 -7.89
CA LEU A 249 -3.79 9.19 -6.79
C LEU A 249 -3.74 7.89 -6.00
N CYS A 250 -2.54 7.38 -5.73
CA CYS A 250 -2.34 6.33 -4.74
C CYS A 250 -2.27 6.92 -3.33
N ILE A 251 -2.89 6.23 -2.36
CA ILE A 251 -2.72 6.48 -0.93
C ILE A 251 -2.18 5.18 -0.33
N GLU A 252 -0.92 5.20 0.05
CA GLU A 252 -0.13 3.99 0.31
C GLU A 252 0.26 3.87 1.77
N PRO A 253 -0.49 3.13 2.59
CA PRO A 253 -0.07 2.83 3.96
C PRO A 253 1.07 1.82 3.97
N TRP A 254 2.18 2.12 4.69
CA TRP A 254 3.36 1.27 4.76
C TRP A 254 3.81 1.03 6.21
N SER A 255 4.20 -0.21 6.50
CA SER A 255 4.77 -0.56 7.81
C SER A 255 6.27 -0.27 7.92
N ALA A 256 6.98 -0.15 6.79
CA ALA A 256 8.40 0.19 6.72
C ALA A 256 8.68 1.03 5.48
N LEU A 257 9.87 1.60 5.39
CA LEU A 257 10.36 2.36 4.24
C LEU A 257 11.14 1.47 3.25
N PRO A 258 11.39 1.96 2.01
CA PRO A 258 12.38 1.37 1.11
C PRO A 258 13.76 1.23 1.76
N GLY A 259 14.61 0.38 1.18
CA GLY A 259 16.00 0.22 1.60
C GLY A 259 16.80 1.52 1.52
N ARG A 260 17.88 1.59 2.29
CA ARG A 260 18.75 2.77 2.39
C ARG A 260 19.62 2.94 1.14
N GLU A 261 19.78 4.18 0.71
CA GLU A 261 20.69 4.53 -0.41
C GLU A 261 22.12 4.14 -0.08
N GLY A 262 22.78 3.47 -1.03
CA GLY A 262 24.20 3.11 -0.93
C GLY A 262 24.50 1.92 0.00
N VAL A 263 23.48 1.23 0.52
CA VAL A 263 23.68 0.16 1.51
C VAL A 263 22.91 -1.10 1.13
N VAL A 264 23.63 -2.22 0.94
CA VAL A 264 23.02 -3.54 0.96
C VAL A 264 22.83 -3.93 2.43
N GLU A 265 21.58 -3.90 2.90
CA GLU A 265 21.27 -4.05 4.32
C GLU A 265 21.13 -5.52 4.72
N GLU A 266 21.53 -5.84 5.95
CA GLU A 266 21.18 -7.13 6.59
C GLU A 266 19.71 -7.09 7.03
N LEU A 267 18.90 -8.05 6.57
CA LEU A 267 17.44 -8.04 6.76
C LEU A 267 17.05 -7.91 8.24
N SER A 268 17.76 -8.59 9.12
CA SER A 268 17.51 -8.54 10.57
C SER A 268 17.84 -7.18 11.22
N ARG A 269 18.49 -6.28 10.48
CA ARG A 269 18.89 -4.94 10.94
C ARG A 269 18.21 -3.81 10.20
N MET A 270 17.41 -4.12 9.19
CA MET A 270 16.61 -3.10 8.50
C MET A 270 15.63 -2.47 9.47
N ALA A 271 15.55 -1.14 9.43
CA ALA A 271 14.63 -0.39 10.28
C ALA A 271 13.17 -0.74 9.99
N ASP A 272 12.33 -0.68 11.02
CA ASP A 272 10.86 -0.79 10.95
C ASP A 272 10.31 -2.14 10.46
N LEU A 273 11.15 -3.14 10.20
CA LEU A 273 10.65 -4.47 9.90
C LEU A 273 10.00 -5.09 11.14
N THR A 274 8.88 -5.74 10.92
CA THR A 274 8.24 -6.57 11.94
C THR A 274 9.05 -7.84 12.13
N ALA A 275 9.58 -8.05 13.33
CA ALA A 275 10.22 -9.30 13.73
C ALA A 275 9.15 -10.27 14.23
N VAL A 276 9.03 -11.43 13.60
CA VAL A 276 8.07 -12.48 13.93
C VAL A 276 8.85 -13.69 14.44
N PRO A 277 8.85 -13.99 15.75
CA PRO A 277 9.53 -15.16 16.30
C PRO A 277 9.08 -16.48 15.67
N ALA A 278 9.90 -17.53 15.78
CA ALA A 278 9.55 -18.88 15.34
C ALA A 278 8.19 -19.31 15.91
N GLY A 279 7.31 -19.84 15.06
CA GLY A 279 5.95 -20.25 15.42
C GLY A 279 4.98 -19.13 15.77
N ALA A 280 5.42 -17.86 15.80
CA ALA A 280 4.55 -16.71 16.08
C ALA A 280 3.82 -16.19 14.83
N ARG A 281 2.87 -15.26 15.07
CA ARG A 281 2.09 -14.60 14.04
C ARG A 281 2.13 -13.09 14.26
N ALA A 282 2.32 -12.33 13.19
CA ALA A 282 2.11 -10.88 13.16
C ALA A 282 0.92 -10.55 12.25
N ALA A 283 0.23 -9.46 12.56
CA ALA A 283 -0.91 -9.00 11.77
C ALA A 283 -0.91 -7.47 11.66
N ASN A 284 -1.44 -6.98 10.55
CA ASN A 284 -1.66 -5.57 10.28
C ASN A 284 -3.03 -5.35 9.64
N ARG A 285 -3.64 -4.19 9.87
CA ARG A 285 -4.96 -3.85 9.35
C ARG A 285 -5.00 -2.42 8.86
N TRP A 286 -5.74 -2.23 7.78
CA TRP A 286 -6.08 -0.92 7.25
C TRP A 286 -7.44 -1.00 6.55
N SER A 287 -8.01 0.13 6.17
CA SER A 287 -9.32 0.14 5.52
C SER A 287 -9.45 1.25 4.49
N ILE A 288 -10.37 1.05 3.56
CA ILE A 288 -10.80 2.02 2.55
C ILE A 288 -12.29 2.24 2.76
N ALA A 289 -12.69 3.44 3.14
CA ALA A 289 -14.09 3.85 3.15
C ALA A 289 -14.37 4.84 2.02
N VAL A 290 -15.55 4.77 1.42
CA VAL A 290 -15.96 5.63 0.30
C VAL A 290 -17.34 6.23 0.51
N TRP A 291 -17.60 7.40 -0.02
CA TRP A 291 -18.90 8.08 0.06
C TRP A 291 -19.22 8.86 -1.20
#